data_14dfcd2e02879929a923cb8067c58144
#
_entry.id   14dfcd2e02879929a923cb8067c58144
#
_cell.length_a   1.000
_cell.length_b   1.000
_cell.length_c   1.000
_cell.angle_alpha   90.00
_cell.angle_beta   90.00
_cell.angle_gamma   90.00
#
_symmetry.space_group_name_H-M   'P 1'
#
loop_
_entity.id
_entity.type
_entity.pdbx_description
1 polymer ?
#
loop_
_entity_poly.entity_id
_entity_poly.type
_entity_poly.pdbx_seq_one_letter_code
_entity_poly.pdbx_strand_id
1 'polypeptide(L)' 'MVSEQPVVNPDSRYTIGQTMQLLGMSRNTVKKYTDSGQLRHVVHKATGKKMYYGHAIVLFWRTLV' A
#
# COMPACT_ATOMS: atom_id res chain seq x y z
N MET A 1 -8.74 6.80 6.43
CA MET A 1 -7.28 6.60 6.62
C MET A 1 -6.97 6.52 8.11
N VAL A 2 -6.05 5.65 8.49
CA VAL A 2 -5.65 5.53 9.91
C VAL A 2 -4.82 6.71 10.35
N SER A 3 -4.95 7.10 11.62
CA SER A 3 -4.20 8.22 12.19
C SER A 3 -2.84 7.82 12.75
N GLU A 4 -2.60 6.53 12.92
CA GLU A 4 -1.35 5.99 13.44
C GLU A 4 -0.58 5.31 12.33
N GLN A 5 0.75 5.34 12.42
CA GLN A 5 1.60 4.67 11.45
C GLN A 5 1.27 3.16 11.41
N PRO A 6 1.02 2.61 10.22
CA PRO A 6 0.77 1.18 10.10
C PRO A 6 1.95 0.35 10.60
N VAL A 7 1.67 -0.71 11.33
CA VAL A 7 2.69 -1.66 11.81
C VAL A 7 2.91 -2.69 10.74
N VAL A 8 4.01 -2.55 9.99
CA VAL A 8 4.33 -3.43 8.88
C VAL A 8 5.82 -3.82 8.93
N ASN A 9 6.13 -4.97 8.35
CA ASN A 9 7.53 -5.33 8.09
C ASN A 9 7.94 -4.63 6.79
N PRO A 10 8.94 -3.73 6.80
CA PRO A 10 9.32 -2.96 5.61
C PRO A 10 9.79 -3.81 4.44
N ASP A 11 10.30 -5.02 4.71
CA ASP A 11 10.78 -5.92 3.66
C ASP A 11 9.71 -6.89 3.15
N SER A 12 8.55 -6.95 3.81
CA SER A 12 7.46 -7.82 3.40
C SER A 12 6.59 -7.18 2.33
N ARG A 13 5.98 -8.03 1.53
CA ARG A 13 5.02 -7.61 0.49
C ARG A 13 3.61 -7.85 0.99
N TYR A 14 2.72 -6.92 0.70
CA TYR A 14 1.32 -6.98 1.11
C TYR A 14 0.41 -6.90 -0.12
N THR A 15 -0.71 -7.60 -0.06
CA THR A 15 -1.74 -7.53 -1.11
C THR A 15 -2.50 -6.22 -1.02
N ILE A 16 -3.30 -5.91 -2.06
CA ILE A 16 -4.15 -4.71 -2.03
C ILE A 16 -5.16 -4.78 -0.88
N GLY A 17 -5.70 -5.95 -0.58
CA GLY A 17 -6.63 -6.12 0.55
C GLY A 17 -5.98 -5.81 1.89
N GLN A 18 -4.77 -6.30 2.11
CA GLN A 18 -4.01 -6.00 3.32
C GLN A 18 -3.65 -4.52 3.39
N THR A 19 -3.26 -3.92 2.26
CA THR A 19 -2.93 -2.48 2.19
C THR A 19 -4.15 -1.62 2.53
N MET A 20 -5.33 -1.99 2.02
CA MET A 20 -6.58 -1.31 2.36
C MET A 20 -6.82 -1.28 3.87
N GLN A 21 -6.62 -2.40 4.53
CA GLN A 21 -6.80 -2.50 5.98
C GLN A 21 -5.75 -1.70 6.73
N LEU A 22 -4.49 -1.79 6.31
CA LEU A 22 -3.38 -1.09 6.96
C LEU A 22 -3.54 0.43 6.88
N LEU A 23 -4.02 0.93 5.74
CA LEU A 23 -4.21 2.36 5.52
C LEU A 23 -5.60 2.87 5.88
N GLY A 24 -6.55 1.97 6.13
CA GLY A 24 -7.94 2.33 6.39
C GLY A 24 -8.61 3.01 5.20
N MET A 25 -8.31 2.54 3.99
CA MET A 25 -8.83 3.11 2.75
C MET A 25 -9.62 2.08 1.96
N SER A 26 -10.53 2.56 1.09
CA SER A 26 -11.23 1.69 0.15
C SER A 26 -10.30 1.25 -0.98
N ARG A 27 -10.68 0.16 -1.66
CA ARG A 27 -9.93 -0.35 -2.81
C ARG A 27 -9.77 0.71 -3.90
N ASN A 28 -10.83 1.44 -4.21
CA ASN A 28 -10.79 2.48 -5.24
C ASN A 28 -9.80 3.58 -4.90
N THR A 29 -9.74 3.98 -3.63
CA THR A 29 -8.79 4.99 -3.17
C THR A 29 -7.35 4.48 -3.28
N VAL A 30 -7.08 3.25 -2.84
CA VAL A 30 -5.74 2.65 -2.96
C VAL A 30 -5.34 2.55 -4.43
N LYS A 31 -6.24 2.10 -5.29
CA LYS A 31 -6.00 1.98 -6.73
C LYS A 31 -5.68 3.34 -7.35
N LYS A 32 -6.42 4.37 -6.98
CA LYS A 32 -6.19 5.74 -7.45
C LYS A 32 -4.77 6.21 -7.14
N TYR A 33 -4.32 6.04 -5.93
CA TYR A 33 -2.97 6.44 -5.53
C TYR A 33 -1.89 5.56 -6.16
N THR A 34 -2.18 4.28 -6.38
CA THR A 34 -1.28 3.37 -7.10
C THR A 34 -1.11 3.83 -8.55
N ASP A 35 -2.21 4.16 -9.22
CA ASP A 35 -2.19 4.59 -10.62
C ASP A 35 -1.52 5.96 -10.79
N SER A 36 -1.62 6.83 -9.79
CA SER A 36 -0.98 8.15 -9.81
C SER A 36 0.53 8.09 -9.54
N GLY A 37 1.03 6.94 -9.07
CA GLY A 37 2.44 6.78 -8.72
C GLY A 37 2.80 7.22 -7.31
N GLN A 38 1.84 7.72 -6.53
CA GLN A 38 2.10 8.14 -5.15
C GLN A 38 2.34 6.96 -4.22
N LEU A 39 1.62 5.85 -4.44
CA LEU A 39 1.80 4.60 -3.70
C LEU A 39 2.53 3.61 -4.61
N ARG A 40 3.78 3.33 -4.30
CA ARG A 40 4.59 2.43 -5.11
C ARG A 40 4.13 0.98 -4.94
N HIS A 41 4.19 0.25 -6.03
CA HIS A 41 3.82 -1.16 -6.05
C HIS A 41 4.81 -1.96 -6.89
N VAL A 42 4.75 -3.28 -6.74
CA VAL A 42 5.45 -4.22 -7.62
C VAL A 42 4.44 -5.23 -8.14
N VAL A 43 4.71 -5.81 -9.30
CA VAL A 43 3.84 -6.83 -9.88
C VAL A 43 4.46 -8.20 -9.62
N HIS A 44 3.67 -9.08 -9.01
CA HIS A 44 4.10 -10.46 -8.80
C HIS A 44 4.06 -11.19 -10.15
N LYS A 45 5.22 -11.64 -10.62
CA LYS A 45 5.35 -12.20 -11.97
C LYS A 45 4.47 -13.43 -12.21
N ALA A 46 4.34 -14.28 -11.21
CA ALA A 46 3.59 -15.53 -11.35
C ALA A 46 2.08 -15.31 -11.45
N THR A 47 1.54 -14.30 -10.76
CA THR A 47 0.09 -14.07 -10.67
C THR A 47 -0.37 -12.80 -11.36
N GLY A 48 0.53 -11.90 -11.71
CA GLY A 48 0.22 -10.59 -12.26
C GLY A 48 -0.44 -9.62 -11.27
N LYS A 49 -0.51 -9.99 -9.99
CA LYS A 49 -1.13 -9.16 -8.96
C LYS A 49 -0.19 -8.07 -8.47
N LYS A 50 -0.76 -6.91 -8.16
CA LYS A 50 -0.02 -5.81 -7.56
C LYS A 50 0.22 -6.11 -6.09
N MET A 51 1.46 -5.91 -5.65
CA MET A 51 1.89 -6.08 -4.28
C MET A 51 2.54 -4.80 -3.80
N TYR A 52 2.48 -4.55 -2.50
CA TYR A 52 3.01 -3.33 -1.90
C TYR A 52 4.01 -3.71 -0.81
N TYR A 53 5.22 -3.14 -0.86
CA TYR A 53 6.18 -3.33 0.22
C TYR A 53 5.76 -2.52 1.44
N GLY A 54 6.07 -3.05 2.64
CA GLY A 54 5.75 -2.36 3.88
C GLY A 54 6.36 -0.96 3.95
N HIS A 55 7.61 -0.80 3.52
CA HIS A 55 8.26 0.51 3.51
C HIS A 55 7.56 1.50 2.57
N ALA A 56 7.02 1.02 1.45
CA ALA A 56 6.26 1.88 0.53
C ALA A 56 4.94 2.34 1.14
N ILE A 57 4.28 1.46 1.88
CA ILE A 57 3.03 1.79 2.59
C ILE A 57 3.29 2.86 3.63
N VAL A 58 4.35 2.72 4.42
CA VAL A 58 4.71 3.70 5.45
C VAL A 58 5.08 5.05 4.85
N LEU A 59 5.89 5.05 3.80
CA LEU A 59 6.28 6.30 3.11
C LEU A 59 5.05 7.01 2.55
N PHE A 60 4.14 6.27 1.93
CA PHE A 60 2.90 6.83 1.43
C PHE A 60 2.06 7.42 2.58
N TRP A 61 1.91 6.69 3.67
CA TRP A 61 1.16 7.16 4.84
C TRP A 61 1.73 8.48 5.36
N ARG A 62 3.06 8.60 5.43
CA ARG A 62 3.73 9.83 5.90
C ARG A 62 3.44 11.04 5.00
N THR A 63 3.18 10.83 3.71
CA THR A 63 2.86 11.94 2.82
C THR A 63 1.43 12.45 3.01
N LEU A 64 0.56 11.65 3.62
CA LEU A 64 -0.85 11.99 3.82
C LEU A 64 -1.14 12.63 5.18
N VAL A 65 -0.25 12.47 6.14
CA VAL A 65 -0.46 12.98 7.51
C VAL A 65 0.42 14.17 7.83
#